data_d34fe736a231205988a949efa12666f1
#
_entry.id   d34fe736a231205988a949efa12666f1
#
_cell.length_a   1.000
_cell.length_b   1.000
_cell.length_c   1.000
_cell.angle_alpha   90.00
_cell.angle_beta   90.00
_cell.angle_gamma   90.00
#
_symmetry.space_group_name_H-M   'P 1'
#
loop_
_entity.id
_entity.type
_entity.pdbx_description
1 polymer ?
#
loop_
_entity_poly.entity_id
_entity_poly.type
_entity_poly.pdbx_seq_one_letter_code
_entity_poly.pdbx_strand_id
1 'polypeptide(L)'
;MSVFFKRASDRICKYQRKYIHHPRFAALKLAIWSLGELLKNIISIKDICRKFFSKNAKNRHDNDDKIWILFDIRYGIGDSIIAANYIWHFAHFINDPRVIIDVSAVQMPFASAIFHEHSYINNLYYYENDCPYDAYNLVILLRRFPSIVHMANVKIFNANLNAAIKTFQSSPINDSCENAILQNALADARANTLCRIKGLKRIQQPDITQLFKVGTDYKAPIFIDTDEDECLKKFGLLGKKFITFSRECGQMLFDAESTKMWPLSHYDRLVKLLKQETNEYKIVQIGSSTVYSKLIENIDIDLRGKTSLEEVKVILRHSSLHIDNDSGMVHLRHALHAGPSVVMFGPTDIDIYGYPENINIKSKNCHCFPCEWITSSWNLTCINTDNPHICMRSIKPEDVMGKIREEFLKKQI
;
A
#
# COMPACT_ATOMS: atom_id res chain seq x y z
N MET A 1 -32.22 1.14 1.94
CA MET A 1 -32.46 0.50 0.62
C MET A 1 -31.64 1.13 -0.50
N SER A 2 -31.57 2.46 -0.65
CA SER A 2 -30.82 3.13 -1.75
C SER A 2 -29.32 2.80 -1.81
N VAL A 3 -28.64 2.74 -0.68
CA VAL A 3 -27.18 2.45 -0.61
C VAL A 3 -26.85 1.01 -1.03
N PHE A 4 -27.72 0.07 -0.68
CA PHE A 4 -27.56 -1.34 -1.10
C PHE A 4 -27.69 -1.48 -2.61
N PHE A 5 -28.72 -0.89 -3.21
CA PHE A 5 -28.93 -0.95 -4.65
C PHE A 5 -27.81 -0.26 -5.44
N LYS A 6 -27.26 0.85 -4.92
CA LYS A 6 -26.11 1.51 -5.54
C LYS A 6 -24.86 0.64 -5.48
N ARG A 7 -24.55 0.05 -4.33
CA ARG A 7 -23.41 -0.90 -4.17
C ARG A 7 -23.57 -2.15 -5.03
N ALA A 8 -24.80 -2.67 -5.16
CA ALA A 8 -25.08 -3.79 -6.03
C ALA A 8 -24.89 -3.42 -7.51
N SER A 9 -25.38 -2.27 -7.95
CA SER A 9 -25.20 -1.77 -9.32
C SER A 9 -23.73 -1.59 -9.67
N ASP A 10 -22.94 -0.95 -8.80
CA ASP A 10 -21.51 -0.72 -9.02
C ASP A 10 -20.72 -2.04 -9.10
N ARG A 11 -21.10 -3.02 -8.28
CA ARG A 11 -20.47 -4.35 -8.33
C ARG A 11 -20.92 -5.16 -9.55
N ILE A 12 -22.18 -5.09 -9.95
CA ILE A 12 -22.68 -5.71 -11.19
C ILE A 12 -21.89 -5.16 -12.39
N CYS A 13 -21.76 -3.86 -12.52
CA CYS A 13 -20.97 -3.22 -13.57
C CYS A 13 -19.49 -3.66 -13.52
N LYS A 14 -18.91 -3.73 -12.33
CA LYS A 14 -17.52 -4.19 -12.14
C LYS A 14 -17.33 -5.64 -12.55
N TYR A 15 -18.25 -6.54 -12.18
CA TYR A 15 -18.17 -7.94 -12.55
C TYR A 15 -18.50 -8.18 -14.01
N GLN A 16 -19.48 -7.50 -14.59
CA GLN A 16 -19.78 -7.58 -16.02
C GLN A 16 -18.60 -7.13 -16.87
N ARG A 17 -17.96 -6.00 -16.55
CA ARG A 17 -16.75 -5.53 -17.25
C ARG A 17 -15.57 -6.50 -17.12
N LYS A 18 -15.39 -7.10 -15.94
CA LYS A 18 -14.27 -8.01 -15.66
C LYS A 18 -14.42 -9.37 -16.31
N TYR A 19 -15.65 -9.86 -16.48
CA TYR A 19 -15.96 -11.21 -16.97
C TYR A 19 -16.80 -11.18 -18.25
N ILE A 20 -16.57 -10.20 -19.12
CA ILE A 20 -17.31 -10.02 -20.36
C ILE A 20 -17.30 -11.30 -21.24
N HIS A 21 -16.24 -12.09 -21.15
CA HIS A 21 -16.08 -13.36 -21.88
C HIS A 21 -16.53 -14.60 -21.08
N HIS A 22 -16.95 -14.43 -19.84
CA HIS A 22 -17.34 -15.52 -18.94
C HIS A 22 -18.59 -15.16 -18.11
N PRO A 23 -19.76 -14.97 -18.72
CA PRO A 23 -20.96 -14.46 -18.04
C PRO A 23 -21.46 -15.35 -16.90
N ARG A 24 -21.32 -16.69 -17.03
CA ARG A 24 -21.68 -17.65 -15.95
C ARG A 24 -20.81 -17.45 -14.70
N PHE A 25 -19.54 -17.13 -14.89
CA PHE A 25 -18.60 -16.89 -13.79
C PHE A 25 -18.91 -15.54 -13.09
N ALA A 26 -19.30 -14.53 -13.86
CA ALA A 26 -19.76 -13.25 -13.32
C ALA A 26 -21.02 -13.43 -12.47
N ALA A 27 -22.00 -14.22 -12.95
CA ALA A 27 -23.23 -14.50 -12.23
C ALA A 27 -22.99 -15.27 -10.91
N LEU A 28 -22.12 -16.29 -10.92
CA LEU A 28 -21.75 -17.05 -9.73
C LEU A 28 -21.08 -16.17 -8.68
N LYS A 29 -20.13 -15.33 -9.08
CA LYS A 29 -19.44 -14.39 -8.17
C LYS A 29 -20.38 -13.35 -7.59
N LEU A 30 -21.33 -12.87 -8.40
CA LEU A 30 -22.35 -11.96 -7.95
C LEU A 30 -23.28 -12.61 -6.92
N ALA A 31 -23.69 -13.88 -7.16
CA ALA A 31 -24.51 -14.65 -6.23
C ALA A 31 -23.77 -14.88 -4.90
N ILE A 32 -22.49 -15.26 -4.93
CA ILE A 32 -21.67 -15.46 -3.73
C ILE A 32 -21.52 -14.12 -2.97
N TRP A 33 -21.30 -13.01 -3.68
CA TRP A 33 -21.23 -11.71 -3.04
C TRP A 33 -22.58 -11.31 -2.42
N SER A 34 -23.69 -11.49 -3.15
CA SER A 34 -25.04 -11.17 -2.66
C SER A 34 -25.39 -11.99 -1.41
N LEU A 35 -24.99 -13.28 -1.40
CA LEU A 35 -25.15 -14.14 -0.22
C LEU A 35 -24.32 -13.66 0.96
N GLY A 36 -23.07 -13.23 0.70
CA GLY A 36 -22.19 -12.65 1.71
C GLY A 36 -22.75 -11.34 2.29
N GLU A 37 -23.34 -10.47 1.46
CA GLU A 37 -24.00 -9.24 1.93
C GLU A 37 -25.29 -9.53 2.70
N LEU A 38 -26.04 -10.56 2.29
CA LEU A 38 -27.23 -11.02 3.02
C LEU A 38 -26.86 -11.58 4.41
N LEU A 39 -25.78 -12.37 4.47
CA LEU A 39 -25.23 -12.89 5.72
C LEU A 39 -24.68 -11.77 6.62
N LYS A 40 -24.04 -10.74 6.06
CA LYS A 40 -23.64 -9.54 6.81
C LYS A 40 -24.83 -8.79 7.39
N ASN A 41 -25.94 -8.69 6.64
CA ASN A 41 -27.17 -8.08 7.15
C ASN A 41 -27.85 -8.92 8.24
N ILE A 42 -27.71 -10.25 8.21
CA ILE A 42 -28.16 -11.15 9.28
C ILE A 42 -27.21 -11.03 10.50
N ILE A 43 -25.92 -10.83 10.27
CA ILE A 43 -24.91 -10.57 11.32
C ILE A 43 -25.11 -9.17 11.92
N SER A 44 -25.74 -8.22 11.22
CA SER A 44 -26.16 -6.91 11.76
C SER A 44 -27.14 -7.03 12.94
N ILE A 45 -27.83 -8.16 13.10
CA ILE A 45 -28.55 -8.48 14.34
C ILE A 45 -27.56 -8.70 15.51
N LYS A 46 -26.36 -9.24 15.24
CA LYS A 46 -25.26 -9.25 16.23
C LYS A 46 -24.76 -7.84 16.58
N ASP A 47 -24.80 -6.90 15.63
CA ASP A 47 -24.43 -5.50 15.89
C ASP A 47 -25.48 -4.77 16.72
N ILE A 48 -26.76 -5.14 16.62
CA ILE A 48 -27.80 -4.66 17.53
C ILE A 48 -27.57 -5.23 18.94
N CYS A 49 -27.23 -6.50 19.05
CA CYS A 49 -26.81 -7.07 20.33
C CYS A 49 -25.49 -6.47 20.86
N ARG A 50 -24.50 -6.20 19.98
CA ARG A 50 -23.26 -5.52 20.37
C ARG A 50 -23.49 -4.09 20.83
N LYS A 51 -24.37 -3.32 20.21
CA LYS A 51 -24.77 -1.99 20.71
C LYS A 51 -25.36 -2.04 22.12
N PHE A 52 -26.04 -3.14 22.49
CA PHE A 52 -26.49 -3.38 23.86
C PHE A 52 -25.34 -3.76 24.81
N PHE A 53 -24.27 -4.40 24.32
CA PHE A 53 -23.11 -4.82 25.11
C PHE A 53 -21.95 -3.83 25.09
N SER A 54 -21.94 -2.82 24.18
CA SER A 54 -20.92 -1.78 24.12
C SER A 54 -21.11 -0.65 25.14
N LYS A 55 -21.89 -0.86 26.20
CA LYS A 55 -22.01 0.11 27.32
C LYS A 55 -20.66 0.50 27.93
N ASN A 56 -19.62 -0.33 27.76
CA ASN A 56 -18.27 -0.02 28.21
C ASN A 56 -17.45 0.92 27.30
N ALA A 57 -17.86 1.14 26.05
CA ALA A 57 -17.19 2.11 25.17
C ALA A 57 -17.67 3.56 25.41
N LYS A 58 -18.85 3.74 25.97
CA LYS A 58 -19.42 5.07 26.27
C LYS A 58 -18.65 5.88 27.34
N ASN A 59 -17.81 5.26 28.14
CA ASN A 59 -17.14 5.92 29.26
C ASN A 59 -15.77 6.51 28.92
N ARG A 60 -15.30 6.46 27.66
CA ARG A 60 -14.03 7.09 27.29
C ARG A 60 -14.10 8.62 27.16
N HIS A 61 -15.30 9.19 27.02
CA HIS A 61 -15.48 10.62 26.73
C HIS A 61 -15.81 11.49 27.96
N ASP A 62 -16.24 10.92 29.06
CA ASP A 62 -16.93 11.75 30.09
C ASP A 62 -16.02 12.31 31.20
N ASN A 63 -14.73 11.96 31.24
CA ASN A 63 -13.88 12.37 32.38
C ASN A 63 -12.41 12.63 32.10
N ASP A 64 -11.97 12.76 30.86
CA ASP A 64 -10.54 12.89 30.54
C ASP A 64 -10.23 14.18 29.79
N ASP A 65 -9.23 14.92 30.29
CA ASP A 65 -8.53 16.00 29.55
C ASP A 65 -7.79 15.47 28.30
N LYS A 66 -8.18 14.32 27.78
CA LYS A 66 -7.58 13.64 26.63
C LYS A 66 -8.42 13.80 25.37
N ILE A 67 -7.76 13.79 24.23
CA ILE A 67 -8.38 13.73 22.91
C ILE A 67 -7.99 12.41 22.25
N TRP A 68 -8.99 11.61 21.95
CA TRP A 68 -8.82 10.31 21.30
C TRP A 68 -9.01 10.44 19.79
N ILE A 69 -7.98 10.08 19.03
CA ILE A 69 -7.96 10.13 17.58
C ILE A 69 -7.81 8.72 17.02
N LEU A 70 -8.65 8.37 16.06
CA LEU A 70 -8.52 7.15 15.28
C LEU A 70 -8.06 7.47 13.86
N PHE A 71 -6.97 6.87 13.41
CA PHE A 71 -6.64 6.79 12.00
C PHE A 71 -7.15 5.48 11.40
N ASP A 72 -8.04 5.57 10.41
CA ASP A 72 -8.59 4.41 9.70
C ASP A 72 -7.86 4.21 8.37
N ILE A 73 -7.17 3.06 8.23
CA ILE A 73 -6.34 2.69 7.07
C ILE A 73 -6.96 1.50 6.37
N ARG A 74 -7.24 1.61 5.06
CA ARG A 74 -8.03 0.61 4.32
C ARG A 74 -7.30 -0.13 3.20
N TYR A 75 -5.99 0.00 3.07
CA TYR A 75 -5.22 -0.50 1.94
C TYR A 75 -4.11 -1.47 2.33
N GLY A 76 -3.28 -1.86 1.36
CA GLY A 76 -2.22 -2.84 1.53
C GLY A 76 -0.97 -2.31 2.21
N ILE A 77 0.11 -3.11 2.17
CA ILE A 77 1.35 -2.84 2.90
C ILE A 77 2.00 -1.50 2.50
N GLY A 78 2.04 -1.16 1.21
CA GLY A 78 2.64 0.10 0.75
C GLY A 78 1.91 1.32 1.32
N ASP A 79 0.58 1.30 1.33
CA ASP A 79 -0.23 2.38 1.89
C ASP A 79 -0.11 2.42 3.43
N SER A 80 0.04 1.27 4.09
CA SER A 80 0.28 1.20 5.55
C SER A 80 1.61 1.84 5.93
N ILE A 81 2.66 1.64 5.12
CA ILE A 81 3.98 2.26 5.31
C ILE A 81 3.87 3.78 5.17
N ILE A 82 3.20 4.26 4.12
CA ILE A 82 2.99 5.69 3.90
C ILE A 82 2.16 6.30 5.05
N ALA A 83 1.13 5.58 5.50
CA ALA A 83 0.30 6.00 6.62
C ALA A 83 1.11 6.09 7.93
N ALA A 84 1.96 5.11 8.21
CA ALA A 84 2.81 5.12 9.41
C ALA A 84 3.73 6.34 9.43
N ASN A 85 4.37 6.65 8.29
CA ASN A 85 5.22 7.84 8.16
C ASN A 85 4.41 9.15 8.37
N TYR A 86 3.23 9.22 7.78
CA TYR A 86 2.35 10.38 7.95
C TYR A 86 1.88 10.55 9.40
N ILE A 87 1.43 9.47 10.06
CA ILE A 87 0.98 9.51 11.45
C ILE A 87 2.13 9.85 12.40
N TRP A 88 3.36 9.40 12.10
CA TRP A 88 4.56 9.79 12.83
C TRP A 88 4.76 11.32 12.79
N HIS A 89 4.72 11.92 11.60
CA HIS A 89 4.85 13.37 11.43
C HIS A 89 3.71 14.12 12.10
N PHE A 90 2.48 13.62 12.00
CA PHE A 90 1.30 14.17 12.69
C PHE A 90 1.51 14.16 14.21
N ALA A 91 1.89 13.02 14.80
CA ALA A 91 2.11 12.89 16.23
C ALA A 91 3.18 13.86 16.75
N HIS A 92 4.30 13.98 16.02
CA HIS A 92 5.40 14.89 16.35
C HIS A 92 5.02 16.37 16.19
N PHE A 93 4.18 16.69 15.22
CA PHE A 93 3.65 18.04 15.05
C PHE A 93 2.69 18.42 16.18
N ILE A 94 1.81 17.51 16.58
CA ILE A 94 0.89 17.73 17.71
C ILE A 94 1.65 17.87 19.02
N ASN A 95 2.58 16.95 19.30
CA ASN A 95 3.46 16.92 20.45
C ASN A 95 2.75 17.21 21.80
N ASP A 96 1.65 16.52 22.07
CA ASP A 96 0.86 16.67 23.29
C ASP A 96 0.45 15.28 23.82
N PRO A 97 0.91 14.89 25.03
CA PRO A 97 0.64 13.56 25.60
C PRO A 97 -0.84 13.31 25.93
N ARG A 98 -1.67 14.35 25.89
CA ARG A 98 -3.12 14.21 26.06
C ARG A 98 -3.83 13.80 24.77
N VAL A 99 -3.14 13.85 23.63
CA VAL A 99 -3.64 13.35 22.34
C VAL A 99 -3.25 11.89 22.21
N ILE A 100 -4.25 11.01 22.26
CA ILE A 100 -4.07 9.57 22.18
C ILE A 100 -4.44 9.11 20.75
N ILE A 101 -3.53 8.42 20.10
CA ILE A 101 -3.70 7.99 18.72
C ILE A 101 -3.87 6.47 18.68
N ASP A 102 -4.99 6.03 18.12
CA ASP A 102 -5.23 4.64 17.75
C ASP A 102 -5.24 4.50 16.21
N VAL A 103 -4.95 3.31 15.74
CA VAL A 103 -5.00 2.97 14.31
C VAL A 103 -5.95 1.81 14.09
N SER A 104 -6.82 1.88 13.08
CA SER A 104 -7.57 0.74 12.58
C SER A 104 -7.14 0.38 11.17
N ALA A 105 -7.01 -0.92 10.87
CA ALA A 105 -6.56 -1.40 9.58
C ALA A 105 -7.36 -2.61 9.09
N VAL A 106 -7.62 -2.65 7.77
CA VAL A 106 -8.32 -3.78 7.12
C VAL A 106 -7.41 -5.01 6.97
N GLN A 107 -6.12 -4.77 6.78
CA GLN A 107 -5.14 -5.84 6.57
C GLN A 107 -4.17 -5.94 7.76
N MET A 108 -4.66 -6.51 8.85
CA MET A 108 -3.94 -6.61 10.13
C MET A 108 -2.54 -7.22 10.05
N PRO A 109 -2.26 -8.29 9.28
CA PRO A 109 -0.90 -8.82 9.21
C PRO A 109 0.12 -7.77 8.74
N PHE A 110 -0.28 -6.91 7.78
CA PHE A 110 0.59 -5.82 7.30
C PHE A 110 0.67 -4.69 8.30
N ALA A 111 -0.48 -4.28 8.85
CA ALA A 111 -0.53 -3.19 9.83
C ALA A 111 0.24 -3.56 11.10
N SER A 112 0.08 -4.78 11.62
CA SER A 112 0.83 -5.24 12.80
C SER A 112 2.33 -5.16 12.57
N ALA A 113 2.83 -5.64 11.43
CA ALA A 113 4.25 -5.61 11.13
C ALA A 113 4.81 -4.18 10.93
N ILE A 114 3.96 -3.22 10.52
CA ILE A 114 4.39 -1.84 10.28
C ILE A 114 4.25 -0.97 11.53
N PHE A 115 3.17 -1.13 12.30
CA PHE A 115 2.86 -0.27 13.47
C PHE A 115 3.33 -0.85 14.81
N HIS A 116 4.00 -2.00 14.79
CA HIS A 116 4.49 -2.63 16.00
C HIS A 116 5.43 -1.70 16.79
N GLU A 117 5.23 -1.65 18.12
CA GLU A 117 6.02 -0.86 19.07
C GLU A 117 6.17 0.65 18.79
N HIS A 118 5.32 1.23 17.95
CA HIS A 118 5.31 2.68 17.77
C HIS A 118 4.84 3.40 19.03
N SER A 119 5.72 4.07 19.75
CA SER A 119 5.44 4.75 21.03
C SER A 119 4.35 5.84 20.95
N TYR A 120 4.07 6.34 19.76
CA TYR A 120 3.01 7.33 19.51
C TYR A 120 1.66 6.70 19.12
N ILE A 121 1.58 5.38 18.99
CA ILE A 121 0.34 4.63 18.77
C ILE A 121 -0.03 3.92 20.06
N ASN A 122 -1.25 4.18 20.56
CA ASN A 122 -1.74 3.53 21.76
C ASN A 122 -2.24 2.12 21.47
N ASN A 123 -3.09 1.94 20.45
CA ASN A 123 -3.59 0.63 20.05
C ASN A 123 -3.75 0.50 18.55
N LEU A 124 -3.69 -0.76 18.06
CA LEU A 124 -3.98 -1.16 16.70
C LEU A 124 -5.21 -2.08 16.70
N TYR A 125 -6.23 -1.75 15.91
CA TYR A 125 -7.50 -2.47 15.82
C TYR A 125 -7.74 -3.05 14.44
N TYR A 126 -8.43 -4.18 14.40
CA TYR A 126 -8.96 -4.71 13.14
C TYR A 126 -10.20 -3.90 12.74
N TYR A 127 -10.18 -3.37 11.51
CA TYR A 127 -11.31 -2.65 10.95
C TYR A 127 -12.58 -3.52 10.95
N GLU A 128 -13.74 -2.93 11.22
CA GLU A 128 -15.08 -3.52 11.28
C GLU A 128 -15.49 -4.21 12.58
N ASN A 129 -14.57 -4.72 13.40
CA ASN A 129 -14.98 -5.54 14.55
C ASN A 129 -14.89 -4.85 15.91
N ASP A 130 -13.92 -3.94 16.11
CA ASP A 130 -13.53 -3.55 17.46
C ASP A 130 -13.44 -2.03 17.70
N CYS A 131 -13.79 -1.18 16.71
CA CYS A 131 -13.54 0.24 16.81
C CYS A 131 -14.74 1.10 16.38
N PRO A 132 -15.72 1.33 17.27
CA PRO A 132 -16.83 2.24 16.98
C PRO A 132 -16.32 3.68 16.88
N TYR A 133 -16.64 4.37 15.78
CA TYR A 133 -16.20 5.75 15.52
C TYR A 133 -16.71 6.73 16.60
N ASP A 134 -17.88 6.47 17.14
CA ASP A 134 -18.48 7.27 18.22
C ASP A 134 -17.72 7.18 19.56
N ALA A 135 -16.75 6.27 19.69
CA ALA A 135 -15.86 6.21 20.85
C ALA A 135 -14.67 7.18 20.76
N TYR A 136 -14.49 7.90 19.64
CA TYR A 136 -13.39 8.82 19.40
C TYR A 136 -13.84 10.26 19.30
N ASN A 137 -12.97 11.19 19.71
CA ASN A 137 -13.20 12.61 19.50
C ASN A 137 -13.01 12.99 18.02
N LEU A 138 -12.10 12.30 17.33
CA LEU A 138 -11.80 12.53 15.93
C LEU A 138 -11.49 11.21 15.24
N VAL A 139 -12.10 10.96 14.07
CA VAL A 139 -11.75 9.83 13.19
C VAL A 139 -11.30 10.37 11.85
N ILE A 140 -10.08 10.02 11.47
CA ILE A 140 -9.42 10.42 10.24
C ILE A 140 -9.30 9.20 9.34
N LEU A 141 -10.03 9.19 8.24
CA LEU A 141 -9.85 8.21 7.19
C LEU A 141 -8.61 8.60 6.37
N LEU A 142 -7.56 7.78 6.45
CA LEU A 142 -6.32 8.01 5.75
C LEU A 142 -6.25 7.18 4.47
N ARG A 143 -6.46 7.83 3.34
CA ARG A 143 -6.33 7.27 1.99
C ARG A 143 -5.20 7.97 1.24
N ARG A 144 -5.51 8.53 0.06
CA ARG A 144 -4.59 9.44 -0.64
C ARG A 144 -4.34 10.71 0.16
N PHE A 145 -5.41 11.20 0.80
CA PHE A 145 -5.41 12.34 1.70
C PHE A 145 -6.16 11.99 2.99
N PRO A 146 -5.85 12.66 4.09
CA PRO A 146 -6.63 12.53 5.31
C PRO A 146 -8.00 13.20 5.16
N SER A 147 -9.04 12.54 5.63
CA SER A 147 -10.42 13.07 5.64
C SER A 147 -11.05 12.82 7.00
N ILE A 148 -11.68 13.85 7.58
CA ILE A 148 -12.43 13.69 8.84
C ILE A 148 -13.76 13.00 8.52
N VAL A 149 -13.99 11.82 9.09
CA VAL A 149 -15.22 11.05 8.91
C VAL A 149 -16.10 11.05 10.16
N HIS A 150 -15.53 11.42 11.32
CA HIS A 150 -16.24 11.67 12.57
C HIS A 150 -15.52 12.73 13.39
N MET A 151 -16.28 13.62 14.01
CA MET A 151 -15.76 14.61 14.94
C MET A 151 -16.82 14.86 16.02
N ALA A 152 -16.47 14.57 17.25
CA ALA A 152 -17.32 14.88 18.41
C ALA A 152 -17.25 16.38 18.74
N ASN A 153 -18.31 16.88 19.38
CA ASN A 153 -18.34 18.27 19.85
C ASN A 153 -17.51 18.40 21.13
N VAL A 154 -16.19 18.49 20.99
CA VAL A 154 -15.24 18.65 22.10
C VAL A 154 -14.40 19.89 21.94
N LYS A 155 -13.97 20.45 23.06
CA LYS A 155 -13.06 21.60 23.06
C LYS A 155 -11.66 21.14 22.68
N ILE A 156 -11.15 21.62 21.52
CA ILE A 156 -9.78 21.37 21.11
C ILE A 156 -8.85 22.34 21.84
N PHE A 157 -8.07 21.85 22.78
CA PHE A 157 -7.15 22.64 23.59
C PHE A 157 -5.76 22.80 22.98
N ASN A 158 -5.39 21.95 22.00
CA ASN A 158 -4.09 21.96 21.36
C ASN A 158 -4.16 22.78 20.05
N ALA A 159 -3.32 23.82 19.96
CA ALA A 159 -3.31 24.73 18.79
C ALA A 159 -2.88 24.02 17.51
N ASN A 160 -1.91 23.11 17.58
CA ASN A 160 -1.42 22.35 16.43
C ASN A 160 -2.50 21.38 15.92
N LEU A 161 -3.21 20.70 16.84
CA LEU A 161 -4.34 19.85 16.47
C LEU A 161 -5.45 20.66 15.80
N ASN A 162 -5.75 21.84 16.33
CA ASN A 162 -6.74 22.74 15.73
C ASN A 162 -6.31 23.18 14.31
N ALA A 163 -5.03 23.48 14.10
CA ALA A 163 -4.47 23.79 12.78
C ALA A 163 -4.61 22.58 11.83
N ALA A 164 -4.32 21.36 12.29
CA ALA A 164 -4.49 20.14 11.53
C ALA A 164 -5.96 19.92 11.12
N ILE A 165 -6.91 20.05 12.06
CA ILE A 165 -8.34 19.91 11.80
C ILE A 165 -8.81 20.94 10.76
N LYS A 166 -8.43 22.21 10.93
CA LYS A 166 -8.76 23.26 9.94
C LYS A 166 -8.22 22.93 8.55
N THR A 167 -6.99 22.41 8.48
CA THR A 167 -6.37 22.00 7.22
C THR A 167 -7.14 20.85 6.57
N PHE A 168 -7.56 19.85 7.36
CA PHE A 168 -8.37 18.74 6.83
C PHE A 168 -9.75 19.22 6.34
N GLN A 169 -10.37 20.16 7.06
CA GLN A 169 -11.66 20.74 6.69
C GLN A 169 -11.59 21.65 5.47
N SER A 170 -10.49 22.40 5.30
CA SER A 170 -10.30 23.35 4.20
C SER A 170 -9.60 22.74 2.98
N SER A 171 -9.23 21.47 3.05
CA SER A 171 -8.60 20.79 1.92
C SER A 171 -9.53 20.86 0.69
N PRO A 172 -9.01 21.26 -0.50
CA PRO A 172 -9.83 21.34 -1.73
C PRO A 172 -10.37 19.98 -2.16
N ILE A 173 -10.12 18.97 -1.36
CA ILE A 173 -10.54 17.60 -1.53
C ILE A 173 -11.77 17.28 -0.65
N ASN A 174 -12.09 18.11 0.34
CA ASN A 174 -13.20 17.93 1.28
C ASN A 174 -14.54 18.53 0.80
N ASP A 175 -14.74 18.74 -0.48
CA ASP A 175 -16.02 19.14 -1.01
C ASP A 175 -17.00 17.96 -1.01
N SER A 176 -18.29 18.18 -0.82
CA SER A 176 -19.33 17.14 -0.74
C SER A 176 -19.43 16.21 -1.96
N CYS A 177 -18.77 16.58 -3.06
CA CYS A 177 -18.43 15.71 -4.17
C CYS A 177 -17.37 14.63 -3.83
N GLU A 178 -16.69 14.72 -2.69
CA GLU A 178 -15.51 13.89 -2.35
C GLU A 178 -15.80 12.42 -2.22
N ASN A 179 -16.91 12.04 -1.60
CA ASN A 179 -17.27 10.64 -1.50
C ASN A 179 -17.51 9.99 -2.88
N ALA A 180 -17.94 10.78 -3.87
CA ALA A 180 -18.06 10.35 -5.25
C ALA A 180 -16.70 10.39 -5.97
N ILE A 181 -15.86 11.37 -5.67
CA ILE A 181 -14.54 11.55 -6.27
C ILE A 181 -13.53 10.53 -5.72
N LEU A 182 -13.51 10.27 -4.41
CA LEU A 182 -12.62 9.25 -3.79
C LEU A 182 -12.98 7.81 -4.18
N GLN A 183 -14.17 7.59 -4.73
CA GLN A 183 -14.59 6.30 -5.29
C GLN A 183 -14.40 6.23 -6.82
N ASN A 184 -13.97 7.33 -7.45
CA ASN A 184 -13.82 7.45 -8.89
C ASN A 184 -12.30 7.49 -9.27
N ALA A 185 -11.98 7.03 -10.47
CA ALA A 185 -10.64 7.11 -11.08
C ALA A 185 -10.09 8.54 -11.11
N LEU A 186 -10.99 9.48 -11.34
CA LEU A 186 -10.64 10.90 -11.38
C LEU A 186 -10.09 11.44 -10.06
N ALA A 187 -10.33 10.76 -8.94
CA ALA A 187 -9.74 11.13 -7.66
C ALA A 187 -8.24 10.81 -7.58
N ASP A 188 -7.82 9.63 -8.06
CA ASP A 188 -6.40 9.30 -8.14
C ASP A 188 -5.69 10.24 -9.11
N ALA A 189 -6.29 10.54 -10.25
CA ALA A 189 -5.78 11.51 -11.22
C ALA A 189 -5.63 12.91 -10.60
N ARG A 190 -6.64 13.40 -9.88
CA ARG A 190 -6.61 14.72 -9.23
C ARG A 190 -5.53 14.77 -8.14
N ALA A 191 -5.43 13.73 -7.31
CA ALA A 191 -4.43 13.61 -6.27
C ALA A 191 -3.00 13.64 -6.85
N ASN A 192 -2.77 12.85 -7.88
CA ASN A 192 -1.48 12.77 -8.56
C ASN A 192 -1.14 14.07 -9.31
N THR A 193 -2.13 14.72 -9.92
CA THR A 193 -1.95 16.04 -10.54
C THR A 193 -1.47 17.08 -9.52
N LEU A 194 -2.11 17.14 -8.35
CA LEU A 194 -1.69 18.05 -7.28
C LEU A 194 -0.28 17.73 -6.78
N CYS A 195 0.05 16.46 -6.58
CA CYS A 195 1.41 16.04 -6.23
C CYS A 195 2.43 16.49 -7.28
N ARG A 196 2.12 16.30 -8.56
CA ARG A 196 2.99 16.67 -9.67
C ARG A 196 3.20 18.18 -9.76
N ILE A 197 2.15 18.97 -9.64
CA ILE A 197 2.24 20.44 -9.63
C ILE A 197 3.13 20.93 -8.48
N LYS A 198 3.04 20.27 -7.32
CA LYS A 198 3.81 20.63 -6.12
C LYS A 198 5.19 19.96 -6.04
N GLY A 199 5.55 19.11 -6.99
CA GLY A 199 6.79 18.32 -6.96
C GLY A 199 6.87 17.29 -5.83
N LEU A 200 5.73 16.79 -5.35
CA LEU A 200 5.65 15.87 -4.23
C LEU A 200 5.65 14.40 -4.69
N LYS A 201 6.25 13.55 -3.88
CA LYS A 201 6.25 12.09 -4.04
C LYS A 201 5.04 11.45 -3.35
N ARG A 202 4.78 10.17 -3.66
CA ARG A 202 3.69 9.40 -3.05
C ARG A 202 3.73 9.38 -1.52
N ILE A 203 4.93 9.29 -0.93
CA ILE A 203 5.12 9.31 0.52
C ILE A 203 4.68 10.63 1.16
N GLN A 204 4.76 11.74 0.42
CA GLN A 204 4.37 13.07 0.86
C GLN A 204 2.89 13.39 0.58
N GLN A 205 2.24 12.57 -0.25
CA GLN A 205 0.88 12.83 -0.74
C GLN A 205 -0.16 13.05 0.36
N PRO A 206 -0.16 12.32 1.50
CA PRO A 206 -1.11 12.61 2.58
C PRO A 206 -0.94 14.01 3.19
N ASP A 207 0.28 14.58 3.13
CA ASP A 207 0.59 15.93 3.57
C ASP A 207 0.65 16.92 2.40
N ILE A 208 -0.35 16.90 1.53
CA ILE A 208 -0.40 17.76 0.32
C ILE A 208 -0.31 19.25 0.62
N THR A 209 -0.69 19.65 1.81
CA THR A 209 -0.57 21.03 2.31
C THR A 209 0.80 21.34 2.89
N GLN A 210 1.62 20.33 3.14
CA GLN A 210 2.93 20.40 3.78
C GLN A 210 2.90 20.99 5.20
N LEU A 211 1.78 20.88 5.88
CA LEU A 211 1.63 21.30 7.27
C LEU A 211 2.58 20.54 8.21
N PHE A 212 2.71 19.23 8.00
CA PHE A 212 3.55 18.35 8.82
C PHE A 212 4.98 18.22 8.28
N LYS A 213 5.29 18.85 7.14
CA LYS A 213 6.61 18.82 6.49
C LYS A 213 7.12 17.40 6.22
N VAL A 214 6.23 16.53 5.73
CA VAL A 214 6.62 15.17 5.33
C VAL A 214 7.61 15.26 4.20
N GLY A 215 8.83 14.74 4.42
CA GLY A 215 9.88 14.65 3.42
C GLY A 215 9.79 13.40 2.54
N THR A 216 10.77 13.22 1.67
CA THR A 216 10.92 12.00 0.86
C THR A 216 11.51 10.84 1.66
N ASP A 217 12.26 11.14 2.73
CA ASP A 217 12.82 10.14 3.63
C ASP A 217 11.75 9.59 4.57
N TYR A 218 11.80 8.30 4.81
CA TYR A 218 10.95 7.65 5.79
C TYR A 218 11.48 7.93 7.20
N LYS A 219 10.60 8.32 8.14
CA LYS A 219 10.97 8.72 9.50
C LYS A 219 10.35 7.85 10.60
N ALA A 220 9.21 7.23 10.33
CA ALA A 220 8.60 6.32 11.30
C ALA A 220 9.53 5.11 11.53
N PRO A 221 9.65 4.59 12.76
CA PRO A 221 10.44 3.39 12.98
C PRO A 221 9.82 2.17 12.27
N ILE A 222 10.66 1.25 11.82
CA ILE A 222 10.25 -0.11 11.42
C ILE A 222 11.04 -1.06 12.31
N PHE A 223 10.37 -1.61 13.30
CA PHE A 223 10.97 -2.59 14.20
C PHE A 223 11.02 -3.98 13.54
N ILE A 224 12.03 -4.74 13.88
CA ILE A 224 12.18 -6.16 13.48
C ILE A 224 12.26 -6.99 14.75
N ASP A 225 11.26 -7.84 14.96
CA ASP A 225 11.12 -8.68 16.17
C ASP A 225 11.86 -10.01 16.06
N THR A 226 12.44 -10.29 14.91
CA THR A 226 13.11 -11.54 14.62
C THR A 226 14.62 -11.33 14.75
N ASP A 227 15.31 -12.30 15.38
CA ASP A 227 16.77 -12.33 15.33
C ASP A 227 17.24 -12.44 13.88
N GLU A 228 17.99 -11.42 13.44
CA GLU A 228 18.35 -11.26 12.03
C GLU A 228 19.31 -12.36 11.58
N ASP A 229 20.28 -12.74 12.42
CA ASP A 229 21.27 -13.78 12.09
C ASP A 229 20.62 -15.18 12.06
N GLU A 230 19.73 -15.49 13.01
CA GLU A 230 18.97 -16.74 12.99
C GLU A 230 18.05 -16.81 11.76
N CYS A 231 17.38 -15.71 11.41
CA CYS A 231 16.57 -15.64 10.22
C CYS A 231 17.39 -15.89 8.94
N LEU A 232 18.51 -15.20 8.77
CA LEU A 232 19.40 -15.38 7.62
C LEU A 232 19.98 -16.80 7.57
N LYS A 233 20.35 -17.38 8.72
CA LYS A 233 20.84 -18.76 8.83
C LYS A 233 19.74 -19.76 8.43
N LYS A 234 18.51 -19.58 8.89
CA LYS A 234 17.35 -20.42 8.54
C LYS A 234 17.18 -20.56 7.03
N PHE A 235 17.38 -19.47 6.29
CA PHE A 235 17.22 -19.44 4.83
C PHE A 235 18.55 -19.63 4.07
N GLY A 236 19.64 -19.93 4.76
CA GLY A 236 20.96 -20.16 4.16
C GLY A 236 21.56 -18.89 3.53
N LEU A 237 21.24 -17.71 4.07
CA LEU A 237 21.67 -16.40 3.59
C LEU A 237 22.75 -15.74 4.47
N LEU A 238 22.97 -16.24 5.67
CA LEU A 238 23.95 -15.66 6.59
C LEU A 238 25.36 -15.66 5.96
N GLY A 239 25.99 -14.49 5.96
CA GLY A 239 27.32 -14.27 5.37
C GLY A 239 27.38 -14.31 3.85
N LYS A 240 26.22 -14.31 3.16
CA LYS A 240 26.16 -14.30 1.70
C LYS A 240 25.67 -12.97 1.17
N LYS A 241 26.25 -12.52 0.06
CA LYS A 241 25.67 -11.45 -0.74
C LYS A 241 24.51 -12.02 -1.56
N PHE A 242 23.37 -11.32 -1.59
CA PHE A 242 22.22 -11.77 -2.37
C PHE A 242 21.39 -10.62 -2.91
N ILE A 243 20.69 -10.91 -3.98
CA ILE A 243 19.73 -10.02 -4.64
C ILE A 243 18.34 -10.63 -4.50
N THR A 244 17.38 -9.85 -4.03
CA THR A 244 15.98 -10.28 -3.90
C THR A 244 15.16 -9.90 -5.11
N PHE A 245 14.28 -10.79 -5.51
CA PHE A 245 13.27 -10.60 -6.53
C PHE A 245 11.88 -10.74 -5.93
N SER A 246 10.98 -9.84 -6.28
CA SER A 246 9.55 -10.02 -6.13
C SER A 246 8.86 -9.73 -7.47
N ARG A 247 7.74 -10.39 -7.73
CA ARG A 247 6.97 -10.21 -8.95
C ARG A 247 5.53 -9.81 -8.64
N GLU A 248 5.17 -9.80 -7.37
CA GLU A 248 3.80 -9.57 -6.96
C GLU A 248 3.51 -8.09 -6.78
N CYS A 249 2.34 -7.66 -7.22
CA CYS A 249 1.81 -6.36 -6.88
C CYS A 249 0.37 -6.51 -6.41
N GLY A 250 0.01 -5.79 -5.35
CA GLY A 250 -1.22 -5.96 -4.59
C GLY A 250 -2.48 -6.10 -5.43
N GLN A 251 -3.41 -6.91 -4.93
CA GLN A 251 -4.68 -7.31 -5.53
C GLN A 251 -4.58 -8.21 -6.77
N MET A 252 -3.87 -9.32 -6.63
CA MET A 252 -4.10 -10.48 -7.51
C MET A 252 -5.41 -11.17 -7.10
N LEU A 253 -6.52 -10.42 -7.15
CA LEU A 253 -7.86 -10.97 -6.98
C LEU A 253 -8.34 -11.44 -8.35
N PHE A 254 -8.63 -12.74 -8.46
CA PHE A 254 -9.36 -13.33 -9.58
C PHE A 254 -8.59 -13.55 -10.89
N ASP A 255 -7.57 -14.41 -10.90
CA ASP A 255 -6.93 -14.97 -12.13
C ASP A 255 -6.38 -13.96 -13.17
N ALA A 256 -6.36 -12.66 -12.86
CA ALA A 256 -5.85 -11.63 -13.74
C ALA A 256 -4.51 -11.10 -13.22
N GLU A 257 -3.49 -11.17 -14.05
CA GLU A 257 -2.23 -10.48 -13.78
C GLU A 257 -2.49 -8.96 -13.72
N SER A 258 -1.97 -8.31 -12.68
CA SER A 258 -2.04 -6.85 -12.58
C SER A 258 -1.31 -6.21 -13.77
N THR A 259 -1.82 -5.07 -14.24
CA THR A 259 -1.17 -4.28 -15.29
C THR A 259 0.23 -3.78 -14.89
N LYS A 260 0.55 -3.79 -13.60
CA LYS A 260 1.88 -3.46 -13.06
C LYS A 260 2.92 -4.56 -13.27
N MET A 261 2.52 -5.79 -13.59
CA MET A 261 3.43 -6.92 -13.59
C MET A 261 4.31 -6.94 -14.85
N TRP A 262 5.61 -6.97 -14.61
CA TRP A 262 6.57 -7.25 -15.66
C TRP A 262 6.47 -8.71 -16.10
N PRO A 263 6.63 -9.05 -17.40
CA PRO A 263 6.49 -10.43 -17.89
C PRO A 263 7.43 -11.40 -17.16
N LEU A 264 6.95 -12.60 -16.84
CA LEU A 264 7.77 -13.64 -16.21
C LEU A 264 9.01 -13.96 -17.03
N SER A 265 8.85 -14.13 -18.35
CA SER A 265 9.98 -14.40 -19.26
C SER A 265 11.06 -13.31 -19.26
N HIS A 266 10.69 -12.07 -18.90
CA HIS A 266 11.65 -10.98 -18.77
C HIS A 266 12.44 -11.10 -17.44
N TYR A 267 11.80 -11.52 -16.35
CA TYR A 267 12.48 -11.86 -15.11
C TYR A 267 13.45 -13.03 -15.32
N ASP A 268 13.01 -14.11 -16.00
CA ASP A 268 13.83 -15.29 -16.32
C ASP A 268 15.08 -14.87 -17.11
N ARG A 269 14.90 -14.01 -18.10
CA ARG A 269 15.99 -13.48 -18.90
C ARG A 269 16.94 -12.60 -18.09
N LEU A 270 16.40 -11.73 -17.23
CA LEU A 270 17.23 -10.86 -16.38
C LEU A 270 18.08 -11.68 -15.40
N VAL A 271 17.54 -12.74 -14.79
CA VAL A 271 18.31 -13.63 -13.92
C VAL A 271 19.45 -14.31 -14.66
N LYS A 272 19.19 -14.77 -15.90
CA LYS A 272 20.24 -15.33 -16.77
C LYS A 272 21.35 -14.31 -17.05
N LEU A 273 21.00 -13.08 -17.36
CA LEU A 273 21.96 -11.99 -17.60
C LEU A 273 22.78 -11.65 -16.35
N LEU A 274 22.12 -11.56 -15.18
CA LEU A 274 22.81 -11.32 -13.90
C LEU A 274 23.83 -12.41 -13.60
N LYS A 275 23.47 -13.70 -13.77
CA LYS A 275 24.37 -14.83 -13.54
C LYS A 275 25.53 -14.92 -14.55
N GLN A 276 25.35 -14.36 -15.74
CA GLN A 276 26.44 -14.23 -16.72
C GLN A 276 27.42 -13.10 -16.35
N GLU A 277 26.91 -12.04 -15.72
CA GLU A 277 27.71 -10.88 -15.34
C GLU A 277 28.49 -11.09 -14.03
N THR A 278 27.88 -11.80 -13.06
CA THR A 278 28.48 -12.00 -11.73
C THR A 278 27.98 -13.27 -11.06
N ASN A 279 28.89 -13.96 -10.36
CA ASN A 279 28.57 -15.10 -9.48
C ASN A 279 28.60 -14.72 -7.98
N GLU A 280 28.77 -13.44 -7.68
CA GLU A 280 28.95 -12.95 -6.31
C GLU A 280 27.66 -13.03 -5.49
N TYR A 281 26.50 -12.91 -6.17
CA TYR A 281 25.21 -12.81 -5.51
C TYR A 281 24.39 -14.08 -5.64
N LYS A 282 23.78 -14.52 -4.54
CA LYS A 282 22.68 -15.48 -4.60
C LYS A 282 21.41 -14.78 -5.06
N ILE A 283 20.64 -15.40 -5.92
CA ILE A 283 19.37 -14.88 -6.41
C ILE A 283 18.24 -15.50 -5.59
N VAL A 284 17.49 -14.65 -4.89
CA VAL A 284 16.44 -15.06 -3.95
C VAL A 284 15.11 -14.54 -4.40
N GLN A 285 14.09 -15.37 -4.52
CA GLN A 285 12.73 -14.92 -4.79
C GLN A 285 11.91 -14.92 -3.52
N ILE A 286 11.32 -13.78 -3.18
CA ILE A 286 10.31 -13.61 -2.13
C ILE A 286 8.92 -13.45 -2.77
N GLY A 287 7.86 -13.74 -2.01
CA GLY A 287 6.49 -13.60 -2.48
C GLY A 287 5.52 -14.45 -1.66
N SER A 288 4.23 -14.38 -2.02
CA SER A 288 3.16 -15.13 -1.37
C SER A 288 3.13 -16.60 -1.81
N SER A 289 2.30 -17.40 -1.13
CA SER A 289 2.02 -18.80 -1.53
C SER A 289 0.93 -18.93 -2.59
N THR A 290 0.46 -17.83 -3.16
CA THR A 290 -0.64 -17.88 -4.13
C THR A 290 -0.22 -18.49 -5.46
N VAL A 291 -1.17 -19.07 -6.19
CA VAL A 291 -0.95 -19.65 -7.54
C VAL A 291 -0.45 -18.64 -8.57
N TYR A 292 -0.57 -17.34 -8.27
CA TYR A 292 -0.09 -16.24 -9.12
C TYR A 292 1.37 -15.87 -8.87
N SER A 293 1.92 -16.28 -7.73
CA SER A 293 3.32 -16.15 -7.40
C SER A 293 4.12 -17.18 -8.21
N LYS A 294 4.32 -16.91 -9.50
CA LYS A 294 5.06 -17.82 -10.38
C LYS A 294 6.55 -17.78 -10.07
N LEU A 295 7.17 -18.96 -10.09
CA LEU A 295 8.62 -19.09 -9.93
C LEU A 295 9.34 -18.49 -11.13
N ILE A 296 10.33 -17.66 -10.85
CA ILE A 296 11.30 -17.17 -11.83
C ILE A 296 12.35 -18.26 -12.07
N GLU A 297 12.72 -18.51 -13.31
CA GLU A 297 13.73 -19.53 -13.64
C GLU A 297 15.12 -19.15 -13.11
N ASN A 298 15.89 -20.16 -12.76
CA ASN A 298 17.27 -20.05 -12.28
C ASN A 298 17.46 -19.25 -10.98
N ILE A 299 16.43 -19.15 -10.15
CA ILE A 299 16.53 -18.66 -8.78
C ILE A 299 17.35 -19.65 -7.95
N ASP A 300 18.24 -19.16 -7.08
CA ASP A 300 19.04 -20.02 -6.19
C ASP A 300 18.24 -20.44 -4.95
N ILE A 301 17.39 -19.52 -4.43
CA ILE A 301 16.58 -19.77 -3.24
C ILE A 301 15.16 -19.24 -3.46
N ASP A 302 14.18 -20.15 -3.43
CA ASP A 302 12.75 -19.83 -3.50
C ASP A 302 12.15 -19.73 -2.10
N LEU A 303 11.79 -18.53 -1.69
CA LEU A 303 11.18 -18.21 -0.40
C LEU A 303 9.70 -17.82 -0.51
N ARG A 304 9.05 -17.98 -1.65
CA ARG A 304 7.63 -17.69 -1.83
C ARG A 304 6.77 -18.52 -0.89
N GLY A 305 5.94 -17.86 -0.10
CA GLY A 305 5.08 -18.50 0.91
C GLY A 305 5.79 -19.20 2.06
N LYS A 306 7.10 -19.01 2.21
CA LYS A 306 7.94 -19.65 3.25
C LYS A 306 8.40 -18.68 4.34
N THR A 307 8.07 -17.41 4.21
CA THR A 307 8.50 -16.35 5.12
C THR A 307 7.30 -15.63 5.74
N SER A 308 7.42 -15.28 7.01
CA SER A 308 6.59 -14.25 7.63
C SER A 308 6.99 -12.86 7.12
N LEU A 309 6.17 -11.85 7.38
CA LEU A 309 6.52 -10.48 7.01
C LEU A 309 7.72 -9.95 7.84
N GLU A 310 7.87 -10.40 9.08
CA GLU A 310 9.04 -10.10 9.91
C GLU A 310 10.33 -10.61 9.26
N GLU A 311 10.33 -11.86 8.80
CA GLU A 311 11.45 -12.45 8.09
C GLU A 311 11.70 -11.76 6.73
N VAL A 312 10.66 -11.30 6.05
CA VAL A 312 10.79 -10.50 4.81
C VAL A 312 11.49 -9.16 5.11
N LYS A 313 11.19 -8.52 6.25
CA LYS A 313 11.91 -7.29 6.66
C LYS A 313 13.43 -7.55 6.79
N VAL A 314 13.82 -8.64 7.46
CA VAL A 314 15.22 -9.05 7.57
C VAL A 314 15.86 -9.29 6.21
N ILE A 315 15.22 -10.11 5.38
CA ILE A 315 15.73 -10.45 4.05
C ILE A 315 15.88 -9.20 3.17
N LEU A 316 14.90 -8.28 3.16
CA LEU A 316 14.98 -7.03 2.43
C LEU A 316 16.09 -6.11 2.97
N ARG A 317 16.26 -6.03 4.29
CA ARG A 317 17.30 -5.21 4.94
C ARG A 317 18.70 -5.66 4.52
N HIS A 318 18.94 -6.96 4.47
CA HIS A 318 20.26 -7.54 4.17
C HIS A 318 20.50 -7.82 2.68
N SER A 319 19.50 -7.69 1.83
CA SER A 319 19.71 -7.87 0.40
C SER A 319 20.52 -6.70 -0.18
N SER A 320 21.46 -6.99 -1.07
CA SER A 320 22.29 -5.98 -1.72
C SER A 320 21.49 -5.12 -2.71
N LEU A 321 20.49 -5.73 -3.36
CA LEU A 321 19.59 -5.10 -4.31
C LEU A 321 18.24 -5.80 -4.26
N HIS A 322 17.16 -5.04 -4.48
CA HIS A 322 15.83 -5.60 -4.66
C HIS A 322 15.31 -5.29 -6.06
N ILE A 323 14.72 -6.26 -6.74
CA ILE A 323 14.20 -6.12 -8.11
C ILE A 323 12.71 -6.45 -8.11
N ASP A 324 11.89 -5.47 -8.46
CA ASP A 324 10.43 -5.60 -8.39
C ASP A 324 9.71 -4.68 -9.39
N ASN A 325 8.41 -4.83 -9.46
CA ASN A 325 7.50 -3.82 -10.01
C ASN A 325 7.28 -2.71 -8.97
N ASP A 326 6.53 -1.67 -9.31
CA ASP A 326 5.99 -0.72 -8.31
C ASP A 326 5.04 -1.45 -7.35
N SER A 327 5.56 -1.84 -6.18
CA SER A 327 4.92 -2.71 -5.20
C SER A 327 5.11 -2.25 -3.75
N GLY A 328 4.40 -2.91 -2.83
CA GLY A 328 4.55 -2.67 -1.39
C GLY A 328 5.93 -3.02 -0.83
N MET A 329 6.65 -3.98 -1.45
CA MET A 329 8.00 -4.38 -1.01
C MET A 329 9.03 -3.29 -1.29
N VAL A 330 8.87 -2.54 -2.37
CA VAL A 330 9.69 -1.35 -2.66
C VAL A 330 9.51 -0.28 -1.58
N HIS A 331 8.29 -0.03 -1.15
CA HIS A 331 8.01 0.89 -0.04
C HIS A 331 8.60 0.39 1.28
N LEU A 332 8.49 -0.91 1.55
CA LEU A 332 9.06 -1.52 2.76
C LEU A 332 10.59 -1.39 2.78
N ARG A 333 11.25 -1.66 1.65
CA ARG A 333 12.70 -1.53 1.56
C ARG A 333 13.17 -0.07 1.75
N HIS A 334 12.45 0.89 1.17
CA HIS A 334 12.69 2.31 1.42
C HIS A 334 12.55 2.66 2.91
N ALA A 335 11.48 2.19 3.57
CA ALA A 335 11.24 2.41 4.99
C ALA A 335 12.31 1.77 5.90
N LEU A 336 12.89 0.65 5.47
CA LEU A 336 14.00 -0.02 6.16
C LEU A 336 15.36 0.64 5.93
N HIS A 337 15.46 1.68 5.09
CA HIS A 337 16.72 2.29 4.64
C HIS A 337 17.73 1.27 4.10
N ALA A 338 17.23 0.26 3.41
CA ALA A 338 18.00 -0.94 3.04
C ALA A 338 18.76 -0.81 1.70
N GLY A 339 18.87 0.39 1.16
CA GLY A 339 19.54 0.65 -0.12
C GLY A 339 18.58 0.56 -1.32
N PRO A 340 19.13 0.61 -2.55
CA PRO A 340 18.33 0.79 -3.76
C PRO A 340 17.50 -0.44 -4.14
N SER A 341 16.41 -0.16 -4.86
CA SER A 341 15.66 -1.15 -5.62
C SER A 341 15.73 -0.83 -7.12
N VAL A 342 15.60 -1.86 -7.96
CA VAL A 342 15.29 -1.71 -9.39
C VAL A 342 13.80 -1.86 -9.54
N VAL A 343 13.14 -0.81 -10.02
CA VAL A 343 11.67 -0.75 -10.04
C VAL A 343 11.16 -0.51 -11.45
N MET A 344 10.39 -1.47 -11.98
CA MET A 344 9.72 -1.35 -13.26
C MET A 344 8.37 -0.66 -13.10
N PHE A 345 8.17 0.47 -13.79
CA PHE A 345 6.95 1.26 -13.78
C PHE A 345 6.11 1.01 -15.02
N GLY A 346 4.88 0.58 -14.82
CA GLY A 346 3.88 0.38 -15.86
C GLY A 346 2.84 1.51 -15.84
N PRO A 347 1.64 1.28 -15.25
CA PRO A 347 0.54 2.24 -15.28
C PRO A 347 0.69 3.43 -14.33
N THR A 348 1.60 3.36 -13.36
CA THR A 348 1.80 4.36 -12.29
C THR A 348 2.86 5.40 -12.65
N ASP A 349 2.72 6.61 -12.14
CA ASP A 349 3.62 7.73 -12.46
C ASP A 349 4.96 7.61 -11.74
N ILE A 350 6.03 7.39 -12.47
CA ILE A 350 7.41 7.29 -11.97
C ILE A 350 7.86 8.54 -11.20
N ASP A 351 7.39 9.72 -11.61
CA ASP A 351 7.77 10.98 -10.95
C ASP A 351 7.11 11.13 -9.58
N ILE A 352 6.02 10.38 -9.33
CA ILE A 352 5.31 10.38 -8.04
C ILE A 352 5.73 9.19 -7.18
N TYR A 353 5.79 7.98 -7.74
CA TYR A 353 6.02 6.75 -6.98
C TYR A 353 7.48 6.33 -6.89
N GLY A 354 8.34 6.82 -7.78
CA GLY A 354 9.78 6.48 -7.79
C GLY A 354 10.53 7.18 -6.65
N TYR A 355 11.22 6.41 -5.82
CA TYR A 355 12.15 6.96 -4.83
C TYR A 355 13.48 7.37 -5.48
N PRO A 356 14.14 8.44 -5.00
CA PRO A 356 15.35 8.97 -5.63
C PRO A 356 16.55 8.00 -5.63
N GLU A 357 16.65 7.17 -4.60
CA GLU A 357 17.72 6.19 -4.45
C GLU A 357 17.58 4.97 -5.34
N ASN A 358 16.38 4.77 -5.93
CA ASN A 358 16.08 3.59 -6.73
C ASN A 358 16.46 3.77 -8.21
N ILE A 359 16.76 2.66 -8.86
CA ILE A 359 16.89 2.55 -10.31
C ILE A 359 15.48 2.42 -10.89
N ASN A 360 14.84 3.55 -11.17
CA ASN A 360 13.47 3.60 -11.64
C ASN A 360 13.40 3.50 -13.17
N ILE A 361 12.68 2.52 -13.70
CA ILE A 361 12.64 2.20 -15.13
C ILE A 361 11.21 2.26 -15.64
N LYS A 362 10.99 3.00 -16.74
CA LYS A 362 9.73 3.05 -17.47
C LYS A 362 9.94 2.77 -18.95
N SER A 363 8.89 2.33 -19.61
CA SER A 363 8.90 2.18 -21.07
C SER A 363 9.06 3.51 -21.79
N LYS A 364 9.86 3.51 -22.85
CA LYS A 364 9.94 4.62 -23.82
C LYS A 364 8.87 4.52 -24.92
N ASN A 365 8.24 3.35 -25.06
CA ASN A 365 7.35 3.01 -26.18
C ASN A 365 5.87 2.99 -25.76
N CYS A 366 5.51 3.54 -24.61
CA CYS A 366 4.14 3.60 -24.14
C CYS A 366 3.63 5.04 -24.13
N HIS A 367 2.58 5.31 -24.90
CA HIS A 367 1.98 6.64 -25.03
C HIS A 367 0.77 6.85 -24.10
N CYS A 368 0.22 5.78 -23.48
CA CYS A 368 -0.90 5.85 -22.55
C CYS A 368 -0.47 5.89 -21.07
N PHE A 369 0.81 6.12 -20.79
CA PHE A 369 1.40 6.23 -19.47
C PHE A 369 1.28 7.68 -18.93
N PRO A 370 0.95 7.87 -17.65
CA PRO A 370 0.46 6.90 -16.68
C PRO A 370 -1.07 6.68 -16.77
N CYS A 371 -1.49 5.42 -16.91
CA CYS A 371 -2.91 5.07 -17.06
C CYS A 371 -3.74 5.30 -15.80
N GLU A 372 -3.12 5.31 -14.63
CA GLU A 372 -3.81 5.59 -13.35
C GLU A 372 -4.52 6.94 -13.32
N TRP A 373 -4.14 7.86 -14.22
CA TRP A 373 -4.77 9.15 -14.39
C TRP A 373 -5.99 9.12 -15.30
N ILE A 374 -6.19 8.04 -16.03
CA ILE A 374 -7.16 7.95 -17.13
C ILE A 374 -8.35 7.05 -16.74
N THR A 375 -8.11 5.97 -15.99
CA THR A 375 -9.15 4.99 -15.68
C THR A 375 -9.06 4.42 -14.27
N SER A 376 -10.22 4.13 -13.65
CA SER A 376 -10.32 3.53 -12.31
C SER A 376 -9.89 2.07 -12.25
N SER A 377 -9.89 1.40 -13.39
CA SER A 377 -9.49 0.00 -13.51
C SER A 377 -8.03 -0.19 -13.94
N TRP A 378 -7.24 0.88 -13.88
CA TRP A 378 -5.87 0.92 -14.39
C TRP A 378 -4.97 -0.23 -13.87
N ASN A 379 -5.22 -0.73 -12.66
CA ASN A 379 -4.47 -1.82 -12.05
C ASN A 379 -4.96 -3.23 -12.44
N LEU A 380 -6.09 -3.32 -13.14
CA LEU A 380 -6.74 -4.58 -13.52
C LEU A 380 -6.87 -4.73 -15.03
N THR A 381 -7.08 -3.63 -15.74
CA THR A 381 -7.41 -3.65 -17.17
C THR A 381 -6.55 -2.64 -17.91
N CYS A 382 -5.85 -3.12 -18.92
CA CYS A 382 -5.09 -2.23 -19.81
C CYS A 382 -6.04 -1.47 -20.74
N ILE A 383 -5.86 -0.15 -20.84
CA ILE A 383 -6.63 0.70 -21.75
C ILE A 383 -6.18 0.60 -23.21
N ASN A 384 -4.96 0.15 -23.44
CA ASN A 384 -4.43 -0.09 -24.78
C ASN A 384 -4.87 -1.48 -25.24
N THR A 385 -5.96 -1.54 -26.01
CA THR A 385 -6.54 -2.79 -26.53
C THR A 385 -5.75 -3.39 -27.67
N ASP A 386 -5.08 -2.57 -28.47
CA ASP A 386 -4.34 -3.01 -29.64
C ASP A 386 -2.99 -3.64 -29.25
N ASN A 387 -2.38 -3.11 -28.19
CA ASN A 387 -1.11 -3.62 -27.68
C ASN A 387 -1.11 -3.64 -26.13
N PRO A 388 -1.86 -4.58 -25.53
CA PRO A 388 -2.06 -4.60 -24.08
C PRO A 388 -0.75 -4.75 -23.34
N HIS A 389 -0.60 -4.00 -22.23
CA HIS A 389 0.55 -4.02 -21.33
C HIS A 389 1.89 -3.64 -22.02
N ILE A 390 1.85 -2.87 -23.11
CA ILE A 390 3.05 -2.43 -23.82
C ILE A 390 4.02 -1.69 -22.89
N CYS A 391 3.52 -0.95 -21.90
CA CYS A 391 4.32 -0.27 -20.88
C CYS A 391 5.27 -1.23 -20.18
N MET A 392 4.82 -2.42 -19.80
CA MET A 392 5.64 -3.41 -19.10
C MET A 392 6.40 -4.31 -20.09
N ARG A 393 5.77 -4.74 -21.18
CA ARG A 393 6.40 -5.65 -22.16
C ARG A 393 7.55 -5.02 -22.93
N SER A 394 7.57 -3.71 -23.09
CA SER A 394 8.64 -3.01 -23.82
C SER A 394 9.83 -2.61 -22.96
N ILE A 395 9.76 -2.75 -21.64
CA ILE A 395 10.95 -2.68 -20.79
C ILE A 395 11.74 -3.98 -21.00
N LYS A 396 12.87 -3.90 -21.69
CA LYS A 396 13.66 -5.08 -22.04
C LYS A 396 14.61 -5.48 -20.92
N PRO A 397 14.81 -6.78 -20.67
CA PRO A 397 15.76 -7.27 -19.65
C PRO A 397 17.18 -6.76 -19.86
N GLU A 398 17.60 -6.59 -21.08
CA GLU A 398 18.91 -6.05 -21.44
C GLU A 398 19.08 -4.58 -21.04
N ASP A 399 18.02 -3.77 -21.19
CA ASP A 399 18.03 -2.37 -20.74
C ASP A 399 18.07 -2.28 -19.21
N VAL A 400 17.32 -3.15 -18.53
CA VAL A 400 17.34 -3.26 -17.06
C VAL A 400 18.73 -3.69 -16.59
N MET A 401 19.31 -4.71 -17.23
CA MET A 401 20.66 -5.18 -16.89
C MET A 401 21.73 -4.09 -17.13
N GLY A 402 21.60 -3.32 -18.21
CA GLY A 402 22.46 -2.17 -18.49
C GLY A 402 22.45 -1.15 -17.33
N LYS A 403 21.26 -0.83 -16.83
CA LYS A 403 21.09 0.05 -15.67
C LYS A 403 21.67 -0.53 -14.38
N ILE A 404 21.44 -1.80 -14.11
CA ILE A 404 22.03 -2.49 -12.95
C ILE A 404 23.56 -2.45 -13.02
N ARG A 405 24.14 -2.68 -14.19
CA ARG A 405 25.60 -2.61 -14.38
C ARG A 405 26.14 -1.21 -14.10
N GLU A 406 25.49 -0.18 -14.63
CA GLU A 406 25.95 1.22 -14.49
C GLU A 406 25.78 1.76 -13.07
N GLU A 407 24.62 1.51 -12.47
CA GLU A 407 24.21 2.22 -11.25
C GLU A 407 24.45 1.41 -9.98
N PHE A 408 24.59 0.08 -10.08
CA PHE A 408 24.80 -0.79 -8.94
C PHE A 408 26.16 -1.53 -9.01
N LEU A 409 26.43 -2.37 -10.01
CA LEU A 409 27.63 -3.21 -10.04
C LEU A 409 28.91 -2.39 -10.12
N LYS A 410 28.99 -1.35 -10.96
CA LYS A 410 30.19 -0.51 -11.09
C LYS A 410 30.49 0.35 -9.87
N LYS A 411 29.53 0.62 -9.00
CA LYS A 411 29.73 1.40 -7.78
C LYS A 411 30.29 0.59 -6.61
N GLN A 412 30.40 -0.72 -6.77
CA GLN A 412 30.93 -1.64 -5.76
C GLN A 412 32.41 -2.00 -5.99
N ILE A 413 32.99 -1.54 -7.09
CA ILE A 413 34.41 -1.65 -7.41
C ILE A 413 35.12 -0.37 -6.96
#